data_84963fe951c01ea431defc64ce03dd7f
#
_entry.id   84963fe951c01ea431defc64ce03dd7f
#
_cell.length_a   1.000
_cell.length_b   1.000
_cell.length_c   1.000
_cell.angle_alpha   90.00
_cell.angle_beta   90.00
_cell.angle_gamma   90.00
#
_symmetry.space_group_name_H-M   'P 1'
#
loop_
_entity.id
_entity.type
_entity.pdbx_description
1 polymer ?
#
loop_
_entity_poly.entity_id
_entity_poly.type
_entity_poly.pdbx_seq_one_letter_code
_entity_poly.pdbx_strand_id
1 'polypeptide(L)'
;MIKYENIEIKYGDFVAIDNLNLDIREGEFFTFLGPSGCGKTTSLRALVGFLTPSKGKVYVGDKDVTNLPVEKRNIGMVFQSYALFPTMTVYDNIAFGMKVKKLTREEIDRKVHEVAAKIKITEEQLRKNVADLSGGQQQRVALARAIVLEPKILCLDEPLSNLDAKLRIDMRMELKRLQKELGITTLYVTHDQEEALTLSDRIAVFNNGYVEQVGTPYEIYNKSKSEFVCDFIGDINRMQKELLEEINRQSARKLDTGKTGFVRIERCIGEPKEGYAHLTGLVEEAEFNGVLTKYVLKCYGQRLKYLEKNDGRRLYTEGEQMDLYVNANDIMQF
;
A
#
# COMPACT_ATOMS: atom_id res chain seq x y z
N MET A 1 -19.91 -1.80 0.49
CA MET A 1 -19.77 -3.06 -0.31
C MET A 1 -19.23 -4.22 0.52
N ILE A 2 -18.10 -4.07 1.24
CA ILE A 2 -17.53 -5.10 2.14
C ILE A 2 -17.55 -4.53 3.56
N LYS A 3 -18.02 -5.33 4.55
CA LYS A 3 -17.99 -4.95 5.95
C LYS A 3 -17.41 -6.07 6.80
N TYR A 4 -16.44 -5.73 7.63
CA TYR A 4 -15.97 -6.54 8.73
C TYR A 4 -16.59 -6.00 10.02
N GLU A 5 -17.20 -6.87 10.82
CA GLU A 5 -17.89 -6.48 12.03
C GLU A 5 -17.41 -7.34 13.20
N ASN A 6 -16.67 -6.70 14.12
CA ASN A 6 -16.10 -7.30 15.34
C ASN A 6 -15.33 -8.60 15.08
N ILE A 7 -14.54 -8.65 14.01
CA ILE A 7 -13.80 -9.85 13.60
C ILE A 7 -12.66 -10.15 14.57
N GLU A 8 -12.69 -11.36 15.11
CA GLU A 8 -11.57 -11.96 15.83
C GLU A 8 -11.09 -13.21 15.06
N ILE A 9 -9.77 -13.36 14.90
CA ILE A 9 -9.17 -14.53 14.26
C ILE A 9 -8.07 -15.06 15.18
N LYS A 10 -8.20 -16.36 15.54
CA LYS A 10 -7.25 -17.06 16.41
C LYS A 10 -6.64 -18.27 15.72
N TYR A 11 -5.39 -18.56 16.04
CA TYR A 11 -4.68 -19.78 15.72
C TYR A 11 -4.22 -20.43 17.04
N GLY A 12 -4.99 -21.40 17.53
CA GLY A 12 -4.82 -21.88 18.90
C GLY A 12 -5.01 -20.75 19.90
N ASP A 13 -4.03 -20.50 20.76
CA ASP A 13 -4.07 -19.41 21.75
C ASP A 13 -3.62 -18.04 21.18
N PHE A 14 -3.05 -18.02 19.98
CA PHE A 14 -2.56 -16.78 19.36
C PHE A 14 -3.69 -16.02 18.68
N VAL A 15 -3.91 -14.77 19.11
CA VAL A 15 -4.87 -13.85 18.50
C VAL A 15 -4.17 -13.11 17.35
N ALA A 16 -4.48 -13.47 16.12
CA ALA A 16 -3.89 -12.86 14.93
C ALA A 16 -4.59 -11.56 14.53
N ILE A 17 -5.89 -11.48 14.77
CA ILE A 17 -6.73 -10.28 14.57
C ILE A 17 -7.64 -10.16 15.78
N ASP A 18 -7.70 -8.97 16.37
CA ASP A 18 -8.57 -8.66 17.48
C ASP A 18 -9.48 -7.48 17.12
N ASN A 19 -10.79 -7.72 17.14
CA ASN A 19 -11.84 -6.72 16.97
C ASN A 19 -11.72 -5.85 15.70
N LEU A 20 -11.47 -6.47 14.52
CA LEU A 20 -11.43 -5.76 13.26
C LEU A 20 -12.82 -5.27 12.85
N ASN A 21 -12.94 -3.96 12.68
CA ASN A 21 -14.11 -3.27 12.16
C ASN A 21 -13.69 -2.40 10.97
N LEU A 22 -14.19 -2.73 9.78
CA LEU A 22 -13.87 -2.01 8.55
C LEU A 22 -15.07 -1.97 7.61
N ASP A 23 -15.20 -0.87 6.89
CA ASP A 23 -16.19 -0.67 5.84
C ASP A 23 -15.50 -0.21 4.54
N ILE A 24 -15.67 -1.00 3.47
CA ILE A 24 -15.10 -0.75 2.14
C ILE A 24 -16.25 -0.49 1.18
N ARG A 25 -16.19 0.63 0.48
CA ARG A 25 -17.25 1.11 -0.43
C ARG A 25 -17.24 0.34 -1.75
N GLU A 26 -18.35 0.39 -2.46
CA GLU A 26 -18.44 -0.18 -3.81
C GLU A 26 -17.56 0.61 -4.79
N GLY A 27 -16.85 -0.10 -5.68
CA GLY A 27 -15.93 0.50 -6.65
C GLY A 27 -14.65 1.08 -6.05
N GLU A 28 -14.44 0.97 -4.74
CA GLU A 28 -13.26 1.50 -4.05
C GLU A 28 -12.03 0.63 -4.29
N PHE A 29 -10.87 1.26 -4.47
CA PHE A 29 -9.57 0.61 -4.36
C PHE A 29 -9.08 0.78 -2.92
N PHE A 30 -9.27 -0.24 -2.10
CA PHE A 30 -8.95 -0.22 -0.68
C PHE A 30 -7.70 -1.06 -0.38
N THR A 31 -6.75 -0.50 0.36
CA THR A 31 -5.48 -1.19 0.65
C THR A 31 -5.32 -1.51 2.13
N PHE A 32 -4.92 -2.75 2.43
CA PHE A 32 -4.34 -3.16 3.70
C PHE A 32 -2.83 -2.98 3.64
N LEU A 33 -2.30 -2.05 4.39
CA LEU A 33 -0.88 -1.71 4.46
C LEU A 33 -0.34 -1.99 5.87
N GLY A 34 0.89 -2.50 5.99
CA GLY A 34 1.53 -2.73 7.29
C GLY A 34 2.71 -3.69 7.20
N PRO A 35 3.46 -3.91 8.28
CA PRO A 35 4.58 -4.84 8.34
C PRO A 35 4.17 -6.29 8.04
N SER A 36 5.14 -7.15 7.77
CA SER A 36 4.89 -8.59 7.63
C SER A 36 4.35 -9.16 8.95
N GLY A 37 3.36 -10.07 8.85
CA GLY A 37 2.79 -10.73 10.03
C GLY A 37 1.74 -9.91 10.81
N CYS A 38 1.40 -8.66 10.43
CA CYS A 38 0.45 -7.83 11.17
C CYS A 38 -1.04 -8.17 10.92
N GLY A 39 -1.37 -9.23 10.15
CA GLY A 39 -2.74 -9.70 9.98
C GLY A 39 -3.45 -9.36 8.67
N LYS A 40 -2.81 -8.65 7.72
CA LYS A 40 -3.40 -8.23 6.43
C LYS A 40 -3.94 -9.42 5.60
N THR A 41 -3.06 -10.35 5.25
CA THR A 41 -3.42 -11.57 4.50
C THR A 41 -4.43 -12.44 5.28
N THR A 42 -4.34 -12.47 6.60
CA THR A 42 -5.31 -13.18 7.46
C THR A 42 -6.71 -12.57 7.32
N SER A 43 -6.82 -11.26 7.36
CA SER A 43 -8.08 -10.53 7.17
C SER A 43 -8.63 -10.69 5.75
N LEU A 44 -7.76 -10.68 4.73
CA LEU A 44 -8.15 -10.96 3.35
C LEU A 44 -8.67 -12.40 3.19
N ARG A 45 -8.00 -13.39 3.79
CA ARG A 45 -8.43 -14.81 3.76
C ARG A 45 -9.79 -15.02 4.42
N ALA A 46 -10.11 -14.26 5.46
CA ALA A 46 -11.45 -14.27 6.07
C ALA A 46 -12.52 -13.77 5.11
N LEU A 47 -12.26 -12.74 4.31
CA LEU A 47 -13.18 -12.24 3.28
C LEU A 47 -13.40 -13.28 2.18
N VAL A 48 -12.31 -13.86 1.65
CA VAL A 48 -12.39 -14.82 0.55
C VAL A 48 -13.00 -16.15 0.98
N GLY A 49 -12.92 -16.51 2.27
CA GLY A 49 -13.48 -17.74 2.82
C GLY A 49 -12.49 -18.88 2.99
N PHE A 50 -11.18 -18.58 2.90
CA PHE A 50 -10.13 -19.55 3.24
C PHE A 50 -9.95 -19.72 4.76
N LEU A 51 -10.57 -18.85 5.52
CA LEU A 51 -10.52 -18.85 6.98
C LEU A 51 -11.86 -18.38 7.52
N THR A 52 -12.38 -19.08 8.55
CA THR A 52 -13.56 -18.63 9.28
C THR A 52 -13.12 -17.87 10.53
N PRO A 53 -13.60 -16.65 10.77
CA PRO A 53 -13.31 -15.90 11.98
C PRO A 53 -13.77 -16.66 13.24
N SER A 54 -13.04 -16.47 14.35
CA SER A 54 -13.43 -17.01 15.65
C SER A 54 -14.63 -16.29 16.24
N LYS A 55 -14.76 -14.97 15.93
CA LYS A 55 -15.90 -14.13 16.28
C LYS A 55 -16.16 -13.10 15.17
N GLY A 56 -17.34 -12.49 15.22
CA GLY A 56 -17.75 -11.43 14.30
C GLY A 56 -18.30 -11.96 12.99
N LYS A 57 -18.55 -11.03 12.07
CA LYS A 57 -19.20 -11.32 10.78
C LYS A 57 -18.55 -10.56 9.64
N VAL A 58 -18.51 -11.21 8.48
CA VAL A 58 -18.07 -10.60 7.21
C VAL A 58 -19.27 -10.50 6.29
N TYR A 59 -19.52 -9.29 5.75
CA TYR A 59 -20.60 -9.04 4.81
C TYR A 59 -20.07 -8.62 3.44
N VAL A 60 -20.79 -9.02 2.39
CA VAL A 60 -20.64 -8.54 1.02
C VAL A 60 -22.00 -8.03 0.55
N GLY A 61 -22.12 -6.73 0.35
CA GLY A 61 -23.42 -6.05 0.30
C GLY A 61 -24.16 -6.27 1.62
N ASP A 62 -25.42 -6.69 1.53
CA ASP A 62 -26.27 -6.99 2.70
C ASP A 62 -26.17 -8.48 3.12
N LYS A 63 -25.35 -9.28 2.43
CA LYS A 63 -25.26 -10.71 2.65
C LYS A 63 -24.15 -11.06 3.63
N ASP A 64 -24.49 -11.75 4.72
CA ASP A 64 -23.53 -12.41 5.60
C ASP A 64 -22.83 -13.55 4.84
N VAL A 65 -21.51 -13.44 4.64
CA VAL A 65 -20.70 -14.43 3.92
C VAL A 65 -19.76 -15.18 4.85
N THR A 66 -19.84 -14.98 6.16
CA THR A 66 -18.91 -15.50 7.16
C THR A 66 -18.68 -17.01 7.01
N ASN A 67 -19.76 -17.77 6.89
CA ASN A 67 -19.72 -19.22 6.77
C ASN A 67 -19.97 -19.74 5.35
N LEU A 68 -20.02 -18.85 4.35
CA LEU A 68 -20.19 -19.29 2.96
C LEU A 68 -18.87 -19.86 2.42
N PRO A 69 -18.90 -20.99 1.71
CA PRO A 69 -17.72 -21.52 1.03
C PRO A 69 -17.26 -20.57 -0.08
N VAL A 70 -15.97 -20.64 -0.40
CA VAL A 70 -15.26 -19.73 -1.32
C VAL A 70 -16.00 -19.57 -2.65
N GLU A 71 -16.42 -20.67 -3.27
CA GLU A 71 -17.07 -20.70 -4.58
C GLU A 71 -18.43 -19.97 -4.64
N LYS A 72 -19.05 -19.73 -3.48
CA LYS A 72 -20.34 -19.02 -3.36
C LYS A 72 -20.21 -17.54 -3.05
N ARG A 73 -18.97 -17.05 -2.77
CA ARG A 73 -18.71 -15.64 -2.45
C ARG A 73 -18.59 -14.76 -3.68
N ASN A 74 -18.31 -15.33 -4.86
CA ASN A 74 -18.11 -14.63 -6.13
C ASN A 74 -17.04 -13.51 -6.04
N ILE A 75 -15.91 -13.85 -5.45
CA ILE A 75 -14.73 -12.99 -5.27
C ILE A 75 -13.61 -13.51 -6.17
N GLY A 76 -13.02 -12.62 -6.98
CA GLY A 76 -11.79 -12.91 -7.72
C GLY A 76 -10.58 -12.76 -6.80
N MET A 77 -9.59 -13.62 -6.94
CA MET A 77 -8.36 -13.54 -6.15
C MET A 77 -7.11 -13.76 -6.98
N VAL A 78 -6.10 -12.93 -6.73
CA VAL A 78 -4.73 -13.10 -7.21
C VAL A 78 -3.84 -13.29 -5.99
N PHE A 79 -3.10 -14.39 -5.96
CA PHE A 79 -2.15 -14.73 -4.90
C PHE A 79 -0.77 -14.12 -5.19
N GLN A 80 0.05 -13.98 -4.19
CA GLN A 80 1.43 -13.52 -4.29
C GLN A 80 2.27 -14.37 -5.27
N SER A 81 2.07 -15.69 -5.28
CA SER A 81 2.71 -16.63 -6.21
C SER A 81 2.00 -16.77 -7.55
N TYR A 82 0.97 -15.92 -7.81
CA TYR A 82 0.05 -16.02 -8.95
C TYR A 82 -0.77 -17.32 -8.99
N ALA A 83 -0.32 -18.41 -8.41
CA ALA A 83 -0.95 -19.73 -8.35
C ALA A 83 -1.46 -20.20 -9.72
N LEU A 84 -0.70 -19.94 -10.80
CA LEU A 84 -1.02 -20.41 -12.14
C LEU A 84 -0.74 -21.91 -12.26
N PHE A 85 -1.48 -22.59 -13.15
CA PHE A 85 -1.28 -24.01 -13.45
C PHE A 85 -0.11 -24.12 -14.46
N PRO A 86 1.09 -24.56 -14.03
CA PRO A 86 2.30 -24.45 -14.85
C PRO A 86 2.30 -25.38 -16.06
N THR A 87 1.46 -26.42 -16.05
CA THR A 87 1.33 -27.38 -17.16
C THR A 87 0.27 -26.99 -18.20
N MET A 88 -0.42 -25.88 -17.98
CA MET A 88 -1.49 -25.40 -18.86
C MET A 88 -1.02 -24.20 -19.71
N THR A 89 -1.70 -24.03 -20.84
CA THR A 89 -1.55 -22.82 -21.67
C THR A 89 -2.11 -21.59 -20.93
N VAL A 90 -1.79 -20.40 -21.42
CA VAL A 90 -2.40 -19.15 -20.97
C VAL A 90 -3.92 -19.20 -21.14
N TYR A 91 -4.38 -19.65 -22.31
CA TYR A 91 -5.81 -19.83 -22.59
C TYR A 91 -6.48 -20.75 -21.55
N ASP A 92 -5.89 -21.91 -21.28
CA ASP A 92 -6.46 -22.88 -20.34
C ASP A 92 -6.47 -22.38 -18.89
N ASN A 93 -5.45 -21.63 -18.48
CA ASN A 93 -5.43 -20.97 -17.18
C ASN A 93 -6.59 -19.98 -17.03
N ILE A 94 -6.83 -19.14 -18.03
CA ILE A 94 -7.94 -18.16 -18.01
C ILE A 94 -9.29 -18.88 -18.07
N ALA A 95 -9.41 -19.89 -18.91
CA ALA A 95 -10.65 -20.65 -19.13
C ALA A 95 -11.04 -21.56 -17.95
N PHE A 96 -10.11 -21.85 -17.03
CA PHE A 96 -10.28 -22.89 -16.01
C PHE A 96 -11.57 -22.71 -15.18
N GLY A 97 -11.80 -21.54 -14.61
CA GLY A 97 -12.99 -21.28 -13.78
C GLY A 97 -14.30 -21.41 -14.56
N MET A 98 -14.30 -21.05 -15.83
CA MET A 98 -15.47 -21.17 -16.71
C MET A 98 -15.75 -22.63 -17.06
N LYS A 99 -14.70 -23.44 -17.29
CA LYS A 99 -14.83 -24.90 -17.48
C LYS A 99 -15.43 -25.58 -16.27
N VAL A 100 -15.00 -25.20 -15.06
CA VAL A 100 -15.58 -25.70 -13.78
C VAL A 100 -17.05 -25.32 -13.66
N LYS A 101 -17.44 -24.13 -14.10
CA LYS A 101 -18.86 -23.67 -14.13
C LYS A 101 -19.65 -24.27 -15.31
N LYS A 102 -19.01 -25.10 -16.17
CA LYS A 102 -19.63 -25.78 -17.31
C LYS A 102 -20.25 -24.82 -18.35
N LEU A 103 -19.60 -23.66 -18.58
CA LEU A 103 -19.98 -22.76 -19.69
C LEU A 103 -19.72 -23.46 -21.04
N THR A 104 -20.45 -23.05 -22.08
CA THR A 104 -20.24 -23.57 -23.42
C THR A 104 -18.87 -23.19 -23.97
N ARG A 105 -18.37 -23.95 -24.94
CA ARG A 105 -17.07 -23.66 -25.58
C ARG A 105 -17.05 -22.28 -26.24
N GLU A 106 -18.14 -21.87 -26.86
CA GLU A 106 -18.28 -20.57 -27.53
C GLU A 106 -18.26 -19.42 -26.53
N GLU A 107 -18.95 -19.56 -25.38
CA GLU A 107 -18.90 -18.57 -24.31
C GLU A 107 -17.50 -18.43 -23.69
N ILE A 108 -16.83 -19.56 -23.47
CA ILE A 108 -15.46 -19.57 -22.93
C ILE A 108 -14.53 -18.86 -23.90
N ASP A 109 -14.57 -19.22 -25.18
CA ASP A 109 -13.70 -18.63 -26.20
C ASP A 109 -13.89 -17.13 -26.30
N ARG A 110 -15.12 -16.65 -26.39
CA ARG A 110 -15.46 -15.24 -26.41
C ARG A 110 -14.93 -14.50 -25.18
N LYS A 111 -15.21 -15.01 -23.98
CA LYS A 111 -14.80 -14.35 -22.72
C LYS A 111 -13.28 -14.35 -22.53
N VAL A 112 -12.57 -15.41 -22.94
CA VAL A 112 -11.09 -15.44 -22.90
C VAL A 112 -10.50 -14.35 -23.77
N HIS A 113 -10.98 -14.21 -25.03
CA HIS A 113 -10.48 -13.19 -25.93
C HIS A 113 -10.84 -11.77 -25.48
N GLU A 114 -12.06 -11.56 -24.94
CA GLU A 114 -12.48 -10.27 -24.36
C GLU A 114 -11.59 -9.84 -23.21
N VAL A 115 -11.30 -10.75 -22.26
CA VAL A 115 -10.44 -10.42 -21.11
C VAL A 115 -8.98 -10.27 -21.53
N ALA A 116 -8.49 -11.11 -22.43
CA ALA A 116 -7.13 -11.04 -22.96
C ALA A 116 -6.85 -9.66 -23.61
N ALA A 117 -7.80 -9.15 -24.40
CA ALA A 117 -7.71 -7.83 -25.01
C ALA A 117 -7.61 -6.71 -23.97
N LYS A 118 -8.45 -6.75 -22.89
CA LYS A 118 -8.44 -5.76 -21.81
C LYS A 118 -7.10 -5.66 -21.07
N ILE A 119 -6.42 -6.80 -20.89
CA ILE A 119 -5.14 -6.88 -20.16
C ILE A 119 -3.93 -7.06 -21.08
N LYS A 120 -4.11 -6.80 -22.39
CA LYS A 120 -3.04 -6.80 -23.40
C LYS A 120 -2.27 -8.13 -23.49
N ILE A 121 -2.97 -9.26 -23.42
CA ILE A 121 -2.45 -10.58 -23.79
C ILE A 121 -2.71 -10.80 -25.27
N THR A 122 -1.66 -11.14 -26.04
CA THR A 122 -1.77 -11.38 -27.49
C THR A 122 -2.25 -12.80 -27.79
N GLU A 123 -2.77 -13.02 -29.03
CA GLU A 123 -3.16 -14.34 -29.53
C GLU A 123 -2.00 -15.36 -29.49
N GLU A 124 -0.79 -14.91 -29.77
CA GLU A 124 0.41 -15.75 -29.66
C GLU A 124 0.65 -16.20 -28.22
N GLN A 125 0.48 -15.26 -27.25
CA GLN A 125 0.66 -15.56 -25.83
C GLN A 125 -0.42 -16.51 -25.31
N LEU A 126 -1.67 -16.42 -25.77
CA LEU A 126 -2.75 -17.34 -25.37
C LEU A 126 -2.39 -18.80 -25.63
N ARG A 127 -1.62 -19.08 -26.67
CA ARG A 127 -1.22 -20.45 -27.08
C ARG A 127 0.02 -20.95 -26.33
N LYS A 128 0.80 -20.07 -25.70
CA LYS A 128 2.02 -20.44 -24.97
C LYS A 128 1.69 -21.15 -23.66
N ASN A 129 2.64 -21.98 -23.19
CA ASN A 129 2.61 -22.45 -21.83
C ASN A 129 2.86 -21.27 -20.89
N VAL A 130 2.16 -21.22 -19.76
CA VAL A 130 2.30 -20.12 -18.80
C VAL A 130 3.69 -20.08 -18.18
N ALA A 131 4.40 -21.21 -18.11
CA ALA A 131 5.75 -21.31 -17.58
C ALA A 131 6.80 -20.59 -18.49
N ASP A 132 6.49 -20.40 -19.78
CA ASP A 132 7.37 -19.72 -20.74
C ASP A 132 7.24 -18.19 -20.72
N LEU A 133 6.39 -17.66 -19.84
CA LEU A 133 6.11 -16.24 -19.73
C LEU A 133 6.98 -15.55 -18.70
N SER A 134 7.28 -14.25 -18.92
CA SER A 134 7.90 -13.41 -17.88
C SER A 134 6.98 -13.20 -16.68
N GLY A 135 7.54 -12.81 -15.51
CA GLY A 135 6.76 -12.58 -14.29
C GLY A 135 5.59 -11.61 -14.47
N GLY A 136 5.79 -10.49 -15.19
CA GLY A 136 4.71 -9.54 -15.47
C GLY A 136 3.65 -10.10 -16.42
N GLN A 137 4.02 -10.95 -17.38
CA GLN A 137 3.07 -11.65 -18.22
C GLN A 137 2.27 -12.69 -17.41
N GLN A 138 2.91 -13.45 -16.53
CA GLN A 138 2.25 -14.38 -15.61
C GLN A 138 1.26 -13.66 -14.71
N GLN A 139 1.63 -12.51 -14.18
CA GLN A 139 0.73 -11.67 -13.37
C GLN A 139 -0.53 -11.27 -14.15
N ARG A 140 -0.38 -10.82 -15.41
CA ARG A 140 -1.53 -10.52 -16.27
C ARG A 140 -2.43 -11.74 -16.45
N VAL A 141 -1.86 -12.92 -16.67
CA VAL A 141 -2.64 -14.15 -16.78
C VAL A 141 -3.41 -14.45 -15.50
N ALA A 142 -2.78 -14.30 -14.33
CA ALA A 142 -3.44 -14.46 -13.03
C ALA A 142 -4.59 -13.47 -12.85
N LEU A 143 -4.38 -12.22 -13.26
CA LEU A 143 -5.40 -11.18 -13.22
C LEU A 143 -6.56 -11.50 -14.18
N ALA A 144 -6.28 -11.92 -15.43
CA ALA A 144 -7.30 -12.36 -16.38
C ALA A 144 -8.16 -13.48 -15.80
N ARG A 145 -7.50 -14.51 -15.24
CA ARG A 145 -8.18 -15.65 -14.61
C ARG A 145 -9.10 -15.21 -13.45
N ALA A 146 -8.67 -14.22 -12.68
CA ALA A 146 -9.44 -13.71 -11.55
C ALA A 146 -10.68 -12.91 -11.98
N ILE A 147 -10.60 -12.16 -13.11
CA ILE A 147 -11.67 -11.26 -13.54
C ILE A 147 -12.58 -11.83 -14.66
N VAL A 148 -12.20 -12.93 -15.33
CA VAL A 148 -12.97 -13.49 -16.47
C VAL A 148 -14.39 -13.91 -16.08
N LEU A 149 -14.62 -14.23 -14.81
CA LEU A 149 -15.93 -14.57 -14.26
C LEU A 149 -16.72 -13.33 -13.79
N GLU A 150 -16.22 -12.12 -14.05
CA GLU A 150 -16.85 -10.84 -13.72
C GLU A 150 -17.23 -10.74 -12.22
N PRO A 151 -16.29 -10.97 -11.30
CA PRO A 151 -16.59 -10.87 -9.88
C PRO A 151 -16.84 -9.40 -9.51
N LYS A 152 -17.67 -9.18 -8.46
CA LYS A 152 -17.89 -7.81 -7.92
C LYS A 152 -16.72 -7.31 -7.07
N ILE A 153 -15.92 -8.22 -6.54
CA ILE A 153 -14.78 -7.95 -5.68
C ILE A 153 -13.56 -8.66 -6.23
N LEU A 154 -12.43 -7.94 -6.28
CA LEU A 154 -11.12 -8.45 -6.63
C LEU A 154 -10.19 -8.31 -5.42
N CYS A 155 -9.68 -9.41 -4.93
CA CYS A 155 -8.68 -9.47 -3.86
C CYS A 155 -7.29 -9.72 -4.45
N LEU A 156 -6.32 -8.91 -4.07
CA LEU A 156 -4.94 -8.98 -4.55
C LEU A 156 -4.01 -9.08 -3.34
N ASP A 157 -3.37 -10.24 -3.17
CA ASP A 157 -2.45 -10.50 -2.05
C ASP A 157 -1.01 -10.35 -2.52
N GLU A 158 -0.39 -9.19 -2.26
CA GLU A 158 0.97 -8.79 -2.67
C GLU A 158 1.31 -9.09 -4.15
N PRO A 159 0.46 -8.71 -5.11
CA PRO A 159 0.56 -9.19 -6.47
C PRO A 159 1.78 -8.65 -7.24
N LEU A 160 2.46 -7.61 -6.74
CA LEU A 160 3.62 -6.98 -7.39
C LEU A 160 4.97 -7.33 -6.74
N SER A 161 4.97 -8.10 -5.65
CA SER A 161 6.17 -8.37 -4.85
C SER A 161 7.28 -9.10 -5.63
N ASN A 162 6.91 -9.92 -6.62
CA ASN A 162 7.84 -10.73 -7.41
C ASN A 162 8.34 -10.02 -8.69
N LEU A 163 8.06 -8.73 -8.87
CA LEU A 163 8.45 -7.96 -10.04
C LEU A 163 9.65 -7.05 -9.76
N ASP A 164 10.46 -6.81 -10.79
CA ASP A 164 11.50 -5.78 -10.73
C ASP A 164 10.89 -4.36 -10.61
N ALA A 165 11.70 -3.40 -10.18
CA ALA A 165 11.25 -2.05 -9.85
C ALA A 165 10.56 -1.33 -11.02
N LYS A 166 11.10 -1.45 -12.25
CA LYS A 166 10.55 -0.79 -13.43
C LYS A 166 9.19 -1.39 -13.83
N LEU A 167 9.13 -2.71 -13.89
CA LEU A 167 7.91 -3.42 -14.23
C LEU A 167 6.82 -3.21 -13.18
N ARG A 168 7.20 -3.10 -11.90
CA ARG A 168 6.27 -2.80 -10.80
C ARG A 168 5.57 -1.46 -11.00
N ILE A 169 6.29 -0.40 -11.43
CA ILE A 169 5.71 0.91 -11.73
C ILE A 169 4.67 0.80 -12.84
N ASP A 170 5.01 0.15 -13.96
CA ASP A 170 4.11 -0.01 -15.10
C ASP A 170 2.85 -0.81 -14.69
N MET A 171 3.02 -1.88 -13.94
CA MET A 171 1.92 -2.72 -13.49
C MET A 171 1.01 -2.02 -12.48
N ARG A 172 1.53 -1.14 -11.61
CA ARG A 172 0.69 -0.29 -10.73
C ARG A 172 -0.28 0.56 -11.55
N MET A 173 0.23 1.25 -12.56
CA MET A 173 -0.61 2.10 -13.43
C MET A 173 -1.67 1.26 -14.16
N GLU A 174 -1.29 0.08 -14.66
CA GLU A 174 -2.21 -0.82 -15.36
C GLU A 174 -3.31 -1.36 -14.42
N LEU A 175 -2.98 -1.77 -13.19
CA LEU A 175 -3.95 -2.21 -12.19
C LEU A 175 -4.98 -1.11 -11.84
N LYS A 176 -4.52 0.13 -11.60
CA LYS A 176 -5.43 1.26 -11.30
C LYS A 176 -6.35 1.56 -12.47
N ARG A 177 -5.81 1.54 -13.71
CA ARG A 177 -6.60 1.73 -14.93
C ARG A 177 -7.67 0.65 -15.06
N LEU A 178 -7.27 -0.61 -14.94
CA LEU A 178 -8.17 -1.75 -15.07
C LEU A 178 -9.29 -1.73 -14.02
N GLN A 179 -8.96 -1.44 -12.76
CA GLN A 179 -9.94 -1.32 -11.68
C GLN A 179 -10.99 -0.25 -11.99
N LYS A 180 -10.55 0.92 -12.49
CA LYS A 180 -11.48 2.00 -12.89
C LYS A 180 -12.34 1.62 -14.09
N GLU A 181 -11.76 1.00 -15.12
CA GLU A 181 -12.51 0.56 -16.32
C GLU A 181 -13.59 -0.48 -15.98
N LEU A 182 -13.29 -1.39 -15.06
CA LEU A 182 -14.20 -2.45 -14.67
C LEU A 182 -15.20 -2.00 -13.58
N GLY A 183 -14.95 -0.88 -12.90
CA GLY A 183 -15.74 -0.43 -11.74
C GLY A 183 -15.73 -1.43 -10.57
N ILE A 184 -14.74 -2.31 -10.51
CA ILE A 184 -14.67 -3.41 -9.55
C ILE A 184 -14.15 -2.93 -8.19
N THR A 185 -14.79 -3.38 -7.11
CA THR A 185 -14.27 -3.15 -5.74
C THR A 185 -12.99 -3.97 -5.54
N THR A 186 -11.89 -3.32 -5.22
CA THR A 186 -10.58 -3.98 -5.07
C THR A 186 -10.09 -3.91 -3.64
N LEU A 187 -9.76 -5.06 -3.06
CA LEU A 187 -9.01 -5.17 -1.80
C LEU A 187 -7.57 -5.59 -2.10
N TYR A 188 -6.66 -4.69 -1.84
CA TYR A 188 -5.23 -4.84 -2.13
C TYR A 188 -4.44 -5.03 -0.83
N VAL A 189 -3.57 -6.01 -0.77
CA VAL A 189 -2.66 -6.22 0.37
C VAL A 189 -1.24 -5.95 -0.08
N THR A 190 -0.53 -5.13 0.66
CA THR A 190 0.89 -4.85 0.42
C THR A 190 1.61 -4.44 1.71
N HIS A 191 2.92 -4.53 1.70
CA HIS A 191 3.82 -3.90 2.66
C HIS A 191 4.55 -2.69 2.04
N ASP A 192 4.38 -2.45 0.74
CA ASP A 192 4.99 -1.35 0.01
C ASP A 192 4.14 -0.08 0.15
N GLN A 193 4.75 0.96 0.76
CA GLN A 193 4.09 2.24 1.01
C GLN A 193 3.77 2.98 -0.28
N GLU A 194 4.67 2.91 -1.28
CA GLU A 194 4.50 3.59 -2.56
C GLU A 194 3.31 3.01 -3.34
N GLU A 195 3.15 1.67 -3.31
CA GLU A 195 1.98 1.01 -3.88
C GLU A 195 0.69 1.50 -3.20
N ALA A 196 0.67 1.49 -1.87
CA ALA A 196 -0.51 1.92 -1.11
C ALA A 196 -0.86 3.39 -1.37
N LEU A 197 0.13 4.29 -1.34
CA LEU A 197 -0.10 5.73 -1.54
C LEU A 197 -0.53 6.08 -2.97
N THR A 198 -0.08 5.31 -3.99
CA THR A 198 -0.38 5.61 -5.40
C THR A 198 -1.66 4.96 -5.93
N LEU A 199 -1.99 3.77 -5.43
CA LEU A 199 -3.12 2.99 -5.95
C LEU A 199 -4.44 3.28 -5.23
N SER A 200 -4.40 3.56 -3.93
CA SER A 200 -5.57 3.49 -3.07
C SER A 200 -6.46 4.72 -3.12
N ASP A 201 -7.74 4.50 -2.97
CA ASP A 201 -8.69 5.55 -2.60
C ASP A 201 -8.70 5.73 -1.06
N ARG A 202 -8.59 4.61 -0.31
CA ARG A 202 -8.34 4.59 1.14
C ARG A 202 -7.41 3.45 1.53
N ILE A 203 -6.70 3.66 2.63
CA ILE A 203 -5.73 2.73 3.20
C ILE A 203 -6.13 2.45 4.65
N ALA A 204 -6.09 1.17 5.04
CA ALA A 204 -6.06 0.75 6.44
C ALA A 204 -4.63 0.35 6.81
N VAL A 205 -4.03 1.04 7.76
CA VAL A 205 -2.70 0.73 8.29
C VAL A 205 -2.84 -0.27 9.41
N PHE A 206 -2.29 -1.47 9.21
CA PHE A 206 -2.30 -2.58 10.17
C PHE A 206 -1.03 -2.59 11.01
N ASN A 207 -1.19 -2.87 12.30
CA ASN A 207 -0.11 -3.10 13.24
C ASN A 207 -0.53 -4.16 14.27
N ASN A 208 0.25 -5.24 14.43
CA ASN A 208 0.06 -6.28 15.46
C ASN A 208 -1.39 -6.76 15.63
N GLY A 209 -2.08 -7.02 14.52
CA GLY A 209 -3.47 -7.52 14.54
C GLY A 209 -4.56 -6.45 14.65
N TYR A 210 -4.19 -5.18 14.72
CA TYR A 210 -5.11 -4.04 14.82
C TYR A 210 -5.01 -3.12 13.60
N VAL A 211 -6.06 -2.33 13.37
CA VAL A 211 -6.05 -1.22 12.42
C VAL A 211 -5.77 0.08 13.17
N GLU A 212 -4.59 0.64 12.98
CA GLU A 212 -4.14 1.90 13.61
C GLU A 212 -4.88 3.12 13.05
N GLN A 213 -5.04 3.16 11.74
CA GLN A 213 -5.68 4.26 11.05
C GLN A 213 -6.29 3.82 9.72
N VAL A 214 -7.44 4.40 9.39
CA VAL A 214 -8.04 4.34 8.05
C VAL A 214 -8.20 5.77 7.53
N GLY A 215 -7.80 6.01 6.29
CA GLY A 215 -7.90 7.32 5.65
C GLY A 215 -7.50 7.28 4.18
N THR A 216 -7.64 8.41 3.50
CA THR A 216 -7.06 8.62 2.16
C THR A 216 -5.53 8.60 2.23
N PRO A 217 -4.81 8.35 1.12
CA PRO A 217 -3.35 8.44 1.08
C PRO A 217 -2.81 9.73 1.69
N TYR A 218 -3.45 10.86 1.35
CA TYR A 218 -3.08 12.18 1.89
C TYR A 218 -3.22 12.25 3.41
N GLU A 219 -4.32 11.74 3.97
CA GLU A 219 -4.57 11.73 5.43
C GLU A 219 -3.59 10.82 6.17
N ILE A 220 -3.32 9.62 5.64
CA ILE A 220 -2.37 8.67 6.22
C ILE A 220 -0.98 9.30 6.29
N TYR A 221 -0.55 9.98 5.24
CA TYR A 221 0.78 10.60 5.14
C TYR A 221 0.91 11.88 5.97
N ASN A 222 -0.05 12.82 5.82
CA ASN A 222 0.07 14.17 6.39
C ASN A 222 -0.65 14.35 7.74
N LYS A 223 -1.55 13.43 8.13
CA LYS A 223 -2.37 13.50 9.34
C LYS A 223 -2.34 12.15 10.07
N SER A 224 -1.13 11.66 10.30
CA SER A 224 -0.93 10.41 11.06
C SER A 224 -1.55 10.54 12.46
N LYS A 225 -2.26 9.49 12.90
CA LYS A 225 -2.98 9.49 14.19
C LYS A 225 -2.17 8.87 15.33
N SER A 226 -1.09 8.16 15.01
CA SER A 226 -0.19 7.58 16.01
C SER A 226 1.26 7.71 15.56
N GLU A 227 2.17 7.60 16.53
CA GLU A 227 3.61 7.56 16.26
C GLU A 227 3.95 6.42 15.30
N PHE A 228 3.32 5.25 15.48
CA PHE A 228 3.52 4.11 14.59
C PHE A 228 3.21 4.45 13.14
N VAL A 229 2.03 5.02 12.85
CA VAL A 229 1.65 5.38 11.48
C VAL A 229 2.59 6.42 10.92
N CYS A 230 2.98 7.40 11.74
CA CYS A 230 3.88 8.47 11.37
C CYS A 230 5.26 7.96 10.96
N ASP A 231 5.81 7.02 11.74
CA ASP A 231 7.14 6.44 11.52
C ASP A 231 7.13 5.36 10.42
N PHE A 232 6.05 4.60 10.32
CA PHE A 232 5.91 3.55 9.32
C PHE A 232 5.74 4.10 7.90
N ILE A 233 5.13 5.28 7.72
CA ILE A 233 4.85 5.86 6.40
C ILE A 233 5.85 6.97 6.07
N GLY A 234 6.73 6.74 5.10
CA GLY A 234 7.70 7.72 4.63
C GLY A 234 8.82 8.04 5.64
N ASP A 235 9.75 8.86 5.20
CA ASP A 235 10.86 9.32 6.05
C ASP A 235 10.44 10.45 6.98
N ILE A 236 10.95 10.43 8.22
CA ILE A 236 10.58 11.39 9.26
C ILE A 236 11.80 11.84 10.08
N ASN A 237 11.77 13.08 10.56
CA ASN A 237 12.65 13.61 11.58
C ASN A 237 11.96 13.53 12.93
N ARG A 238 12.65 12.97 13.93
CA ARG A 238 12.26 13.01 15.34
C ARG A 238 13.00 14.14 16.02
N MET A 239 12.26 15.00 16.73
CA MET A 239 12.78 16.17 17.42
C MET A 239 12.54 16.03 18.92
N GLN A 240 13.62 16.02 19.67
CA GLN A 240 13.59 15.98 21.13
C GLN A 240 13.56 17.40 21.73
N LYS A 241 13.53 17.47 23.04
CA LYS A 241 13.33 18.66 23.84
C LYS A 241 14.14 19.89 23.36
N GLU A 242 15.45 19.74 23.17
CA GLU A 242 16.36 20.86 22.86
C GLU A 242 16.00 21.53 21.51
N LEU A 243 15.67 20.73 20.49
CA LEU A 243 15.22 21.23 19.18
C LEU A 243 13.85 21.90 19.29
N LEU A 244 12.92 21.28 20.05
CA LEU A 244 11.58 21.84 20.24
C LEU A 244 11.62 23.17 21.02
N GLU A 245 12.51 23.31 21.99
CA GLU A 245 12.73 24.58 22.72
C GLU A 245 13.26 25.66 21.78
N GLU A 246 14.20 25.32 20.88
CA GLU A 246 14.73 26.27 19.90
C GLU A 246 13.65 26.71 18.92
N ILE A 247 12.88 25.77 18.37
CA ILE A 247 11.74 26.07 17.50
C ILE A 247 10.71 26.94 18.22
N ASN A 248 10.41 26.63 19.48
CA ASN A 248 9.48 27.40 20.30
C ASN A 248 9.93 28.85 20.54
N ARG A 249 11.24 29.13 20.61
CA ARG A 249 11.74 30.49 20.74
C ARG A 249 11.39 31.36 19.53
N GLN A 250 11.41 30.74 18.35
CA GLN A 250 11.28 31.43 17.05
C GLN A 250 9.85 31.36 16.48
N SER A 251 8.96 30.52 17.02
CA SER A 251 7.63 30.25 16.46
C SER A 251 6.49 30.77 17.32
N ALA A 252 5.40 31.21 16.69
CA ALA A 252 4.17 31.58 17.40
C ALA A 252 3.47 30.36 18.02
N ARG A 253 3.37 29.25 17.29
CA ARG A 253 2.87 27.98 17.82
C ARG A 253 3.88 27.39 18.79
N LYS A 254 3.41 27.04 19.99
CA LYS A 254 4.23 26.39 21.01
C LYS A 254 3.99 24.87 20.96
N LEU A 255 5.07 24.14 20.91
CA LEU A 255 5.12 22.67 20.94
C LEU A 255 5.34 22.20 22.38
N ASP A 256 4.77 21.05 22.71
CA ASP A 256 5.01 20.42 24.02
C ASP A 256 6.42 19.80 24.01
N THR A 257 7.31 20.36 24.81
CA THR A 257 8.70 19.88 24.94
C THR A 257 8.85 18.59 25.73
N GLY A 258 7.78 18.13 26.37
CA GLY A 258 7.70 16.82 27.03
C GLY A 258 7.38 15.67 26.09
N LYS A 259 6.97 15.98 24.85
CA LYS A 259 6.67 15.02 23.80
C LYS A 259 7.69 15.06 22.66
N THR A 260 7.87 13.96 21.96
CA THR A 260 8.64 13.93 20.71
C THR A 260 7.88 14.66 19.62
N GLY A 261 8.56 15.54 18.87
CA GLY A 261 8.06 16.14 17.66
C GLY A 261 8.43 15.31 16.43
N PHE A 262 7.51 15.21 15.48
CA PHE A 262 7.71 14.46 14.23
C PHE A 262 7.43 15.37 13.05
N VAL A 263 8.41 15.51 12.14
CA VAL A 263 8.25 16.29 10.90
C VAL A 263 8.75 15.51 9.71
N ARG A 264 7.99 15.53 8.62
CA ARG A 264 8.40 14.92 7.35
C ARG A 264 9.65 15.59 6.82
N ILE A 265 10.59 14.82 6.27
CA ILE A 265 11.89 15.35 5.84
C ILE A 265 11.76 16.37 4.71
N GLU A 266 10.76 16.25 3.82
CA GLU A 266 10.46 17.19 2.74
C GLU A 266 9.74 18.47 3.21
N ARG A 267 9.35 18.56 4.50
CA ARG A 267 8.80 19.78 5.12
C ARG A 267 9.88 20.69 5.68
N CYS A 268 11.08 20.17 5.79
CA CYS A 268 12.25 20.98 6.07
C CYS A 268 12.71 21.66 4.78
N ILE A 269 13.12 22.91 4.83
CA ILE A 269 13.58 23.68 3.66
C ILE A 269 14.95 24.30 3.93
N GLY A 270 15.78 24.48 2.88
CA GLY A 270 17.13 25.05 2.98
C GLY A 270 17.17 26.59 2.80
N GLU A 271 16.04 27.23 2.55
CA GLU A 271 15.96 28.68 2.32
C GLU A 271 15.09 29.37 3.36
N PRO A 272 15.42 30.62 3.74
CA PRO A 272 14.63 31.41 4.69
C PRO A 272 13.18 31.57 4.24
N LYS A 273 12.24 31.38 5.17
CA LYS A 273 10.82 31.61 4.92
C LYS A 273 10.15 32.16 6.18
N GLU A 274 9.28 33.14 5.98
CA GLU A 274 8.52 33.74 7.08
C GLU A 274 7.71 32.71 7.85
N GLY A 275 7.77 32.76 9.18
CA GLY A 275 7.09 31.81 10.07
C GLY A 275 7.79 30.47 10.26
N TYR A 276 8.99 30.27 9.69
CA TYR A 276 9.81 29.09 9.91
C TYR A 276 10.89 29.38 10.96
N ALA A 277 11.14 28.42 11.83
CA ALA A 277 12.26 28.46 12.75
C ALA A 277 13.55 28.08 12.02
N HIS A 278 14.61 28.87 12.24
CA HIS A 278 15.95 28.65 11.68
C HIS A 278 16.75 27.71 12.59
N LEU A 279 17.28 26.66 12.00
CA LEU A 279 18.19 25.72 12.64
C LEU A 279 19.48 25.66 11.83
N THR A 280 20.61 25.54 12.51
CA THR A 280 21.90 25.34 11.85
C THR A 280 22.50 24.01 12.27
N GLY A 281 22.98 23.23 11.33
CA GLY A 281 23.61 21.95 11.57
C GLY A 281 24.89 21.73 10.78
N LEU A 282 25.67 20.75 11.20
CA LEU A 282 26.81 20.26 10.44
C LEU A 282 26.39 19.05 9.62
N VAL A 283 26.75 19.03 8.34
CA VAL A 283 26.52 17.88 7.46
C VAL A 283 27.36 16.70 7.94
N GLU A 284 26.71 15.59 8.31
CA GLU A 284 27.35 14.31 8.63
C GLU A 284 27.38 13.37 7.43
N GLU A 285 26.32 13.40 6.61
CA GLU A 285 26.19 12.51 5.44
C GLU A 285 25.50 13.25 4.30
N ALA A 286 25.89 12.97 3.05
CA ALA A 286 25.26 13.45 1.83
C ALA A 286 25.09 12.30 0.84
N GLU A 287 23.86 11.93 0.53
CA GLU A 287 23.49 10.85 -0.40
C GLU A 287 22.85 11.45 -1.66
N PHE A 288 23.58 11.45 -2.77
CA PHE A 288 23.11 11.95 -4.06
C PHE A 288 22.42 10.82 -4.86
N ASN A 289 21.14 11.00 -5.20
CA ASN A 289 20.39 10.06 -6.02
C ASN A 289 19.90 10.61 -7.36
N GLY A 290 20.56 11.64 -7.88
CA GLY A 290 20.28 12.26 -9.16
C GLY A 290 19.24 13.36 -9.09
N VAL A 291 18.01 13.09 -8.71
CA VAL A 291 16.93 14.09 -8.62
C VAL A 291 16.98 14.88 -7.32
N LEU A 292 17.38 14.21 -6.25
CA LEU A 292 17.45 14.74 -4.90
C LEU A 292 18.81 14.43 -4.28
N THR A 293 19.22 15.25 -3.33
CA THR A 293 20.29 14.91 -2.37
C THR A 293 19.68 14.84 -0.99
N LYS A 294 19.90 13.73 -0.30
CA LYS A 294 19.50 13.54 1.08
C LYS A 294 20.69 13.85 1.99
N TYR A 295 20.55 14.88 2.81
CA TYR A 295 21.53 15.22 3.82
C TYR A 295 21.10 14.71 5.20
N VAL A 296 22.08 14.31 6.00
CA VAL A 296 21.92 14.10 7.44
C VAL A 296 22.74 15.18 8.15
N LEU A 297 22.05 15.99 8.94
CA LEU A 297 22.63 17.14 9.64
C LEU A 297 22.64 16.87 11.14
N LYS A 298 23.73 17.18 11.83
CA LYS A 298 23.77 17.24 13.28
C LYS A 298 23.38 18.61 13.78
N CYS A 299 22.17 18.72 14.33
CA CYS A 299 21.60 19.94 14.88
C CYS A 299 21.30 19.74 16.36
N TYR A 300 21.80 20.59 17.26
CA TYR A 300 21.56 20.51 18.72
C TYR A 300 21.75 19.10 19.29
N GLY A 301 22.78 18.40 18.85
CA GLY A 301 23.07 17.02 19.29
C GLY A 301 22.21 15.92 18.67
N GLN A 302 21.24 16.25 17.82
CA GLN A 302 20.33 15.33 17.17
C GLN A 302 20.55 15.29 15.67
N ARG A 303 20.21 14.16 15.04
CA ARG A 303 20.32 13.97 13.59
C ARG A 303 19.01 14.35 12.90
N LEU A 304 19.06 15.30 11.97
CA LEU A 304 17.94 15.68 11.12
C LEU A 304 18.26 15.35 9.66
N LYS A 305 17.29 14.80 8.96
CA LYS A 305 17.36 14.53 7.51
C LYS A 305 16.72 15.70 6.75
N TYR A 306 17.31 16.03 5.62
CA TYR A 306 16.81 17.05 4.71
C TYR A 306 16.92 16.59 3.27
N LEU A 307 15.91 16.89 2.46
CA LEU A 307 15.91 16.61 1.02
C LEU A 307 16.09 17.90 0.24
N GLU A 308 17.17 18.00 -0.51
CA GLU A 308 17.43 19.08 -1.44
C GLU A 308 17.21 18.64 -2.88
N LYS A 309 16.43 19.42 -3.63
CA LYS A 309 16.25 19.16 -5.06
C LYS A 309 17.54 19.49 -5.80
N ASN A 310 17.99 18.60 -6.68
CA ASN A 310 19.10 18.86 -7.57
C ASN A 310 18.70 19.89 -8.63
N ASP A 311 19.12 21.13 -8.43
CA ASP A 311 18.94 22.25 -9.35
C ASP A 311 20.26 22.74 -9.99
N GLY A 312 21.34 21.93 -9.85
CA GLY A 312 22.68 22.23 -10.34
C GLY A 312 23.52 23.09 -9.40
N ARG A 313 23.03 23.39 -8.18
CA ARG A 313 23.84 24.05 -7.15
C ARG A 313 24.93 23.10 -6.65
N ARG A 314 25.95 23.70 -6.02
CA ARG A 314 27.00 22.95 -5.36
C ARG A 314 26.40 22.09 -4.23
N LEU A 315 26.83 20.85 -4.16
CA LEU A 315 26.50 19.97 -3.05
C LEU A 315 27.34 20.33 -1.81
N TYR A 316 26.70 20.25 -0.64
CA TYR A 316 27.40 20.35 0.64
C TYR A 316 28.15 19.03 0.91
N THR A 317 29.32 19.15 1.53
CA THR A 317 30.15 18.02 1.92
C THR A 317 30.17 17.85 3.44
N GLU A 318 30.61 16.69 3.90
CA GLU A 318 30.75 16.37 5.33
C GLU A 318 31.59 17.44 6.06
N GLY A 319 31.12 17.87 7.22
CA GLY A 319 31.73 18.93 8.04
C GLY A 319 31.34 20.35 7.67
N GLU A 320 30.65 20.57 6.54
CA GLU A 320 30.15 21.90 6.19
C GLU A 320 28.91 22.26 7.00
N GLN A 321 28.76 23.54 7.29
CA GLN A 321 27.58 24.10 7.98
C GLN A 321 26.46 24.29 6.97
N MET A 322 25.24 23.88 7.36
CA MET A 322 24.04 24.01 6.56
C MET A 322 22.88 24.56 7.40
N ASP A 323 22.16 25.50 6.83
CA ASP A 323 20.96 26.08 7.42
C ASP A 323 19.72 25.29 7.03
N LEU A 324 18.82 25.09 7.99
CA LEU A 324 17.57 24.38 7.83
C LEU A 324 16.43 25.18 8.46
N TYR A 325 15.30 25.22 7.80
CA TYR A 325 14.12 25.97 8.26
C TYR A 325 12.94 25.03 8.42
N VAL A 326 12.26 25.08 9.57
CA VAL A 326 11.17 24.18 9.95
C VAL A 326 9.96 25.00 10.42
N ASN A 327 8.78 24.66 9.91
CA ASN A 327 7.54 25.26 10.39
C ASN A 327 6.97 24.45 11.58
N ALA A 328 6.74 25.11 12.71
CA ALA A 328 6.15 24.48 13.89
C ALA A 328 4.76 23.86 13.59
N ASN A 329 4.02 24.37 12.59
CA ASN A 329 2.71 23.83 12.20
C ASN A 329 2.80 22.48 11.48
N ASP A 330 3.96 22.14 10.91
CA ASP A 330 4.21 20.86 10.25
C ASP A 330 4.68 19.78 11.23
N ILE A 331 4.93 20.14 12.50
CA ILE A 331 5.38 19.19 13.52
C ILE A 331 4.16 18.52 14.19
N MET A 332 4.11 17.20 14.07
CA MET A 332 3.12 16.35 14.74
C MET A 332 3.65 15.92 16.12
N GLN A 333 2.76 15.76 17.08
CA GLN A 333 3.05 15.24 18.44
C GLN A 333 1.89 14.32 18.86
N PHE A 334 2.20 13.17 19.44
CA PHE A 334 1.23 12.14 19.84
C PHE A 334 1.17 11.96 21.34
#